data_c844b386ae7dd93556645d17fef2953b
#
_entry.id   c844b386ae7dd93556645d17fef2953b
#
_cell.length_a   1.000
_cell.length_b   1.000
_cell.length_c   1.000
_cell.angle_alpha   90.00
_cell.angle_beta   90.00
_cell.angle_gamma   90.00
#
_symmetry.space_group_name_H-M   'P 1'
#
loop_
_entity.id
_entity.type
_entity.pdbx_description
1 polymer ?
#
loop_
_entity_poly.entity_id
_entity_poly.type
_entity_poly.pdbx_seq_one_letter_code
_entity_poly.pdbx_strand_id
1 'polypeptide(L)'
;MLKTDGGSLSHMKTSANLHFKTYLLICLMVIFGPLGNVFLGKGMKELGASNAEPALGVIGFVLHVITSGTIWLGIGSLLTFFVAYMLVLSWADYSYVQPASAAAYGMVALLGHFVLREVVTPVRWMGVILICCGVLVVGHTSPRTTDRG
;
A
#
# COMPACT_ATOMS: atom_id res chain seq x y z
N MET A 1 36.59 38.77 4.15
CA MET A 1 35.84 38.47 2.91
C MET A 1 35.09 37.18 3.17
N LEU A 2 33.87 37.30 3.65
CA LEU A 2 32.99 36.18 4.07
C LEU A 2 32.34 35.59 2.82
N LYS A 3 32.71 34.36 2.51
CA LYS A 3 32.08 33.58 1.45
C LYS A 3 30.81 32.97 2.04
N THR A 4 29.69 33.57 1.71
CA THR A 4 28.32 33.27 2.17
C THR A 4 27.91 31.86 1.81
N ASP A 5 27.47 31.13 2.83
CA ASP A 5 26.88 29.77 2.87
C ASP A 5 25.63 29.61 2.03
N GLY A 6 25.70 29.73 0.70
CA GLY A 6 24.58 29.36 -0.19
C GLY A 6 24.40 27.84 -0.35
N GLY A 7 25.43 27.06 -0.03
CA GLY A 7 25.44 25.61 -0.20
C GLY A 7 24.65 24.84 0.88
N SER A 8 24.68 25.30 2.12
CA SER A 8 24.03 24.58 3.23
C SER A 8 22.50 24.63 3.18
N LEU A 9 21.95 25.76 2.73
CA LEU A 9 20.49 25.95 2.63
C LEU A 9 19.86 25.17 1.47
N SER A 10 20.60 24.96 0.39
CA SER A 10 20.14 24.15 -0.74
C SER A 10 20.12 22.65 -0.38
N HIS A 11 21.12 22.16 0.32
CA HIS A 11 21.16 20.78 0.80
C HIS A 11 20.04 20.47 1.83
N MET A 12 19.78 21.38 2.77
CA MET A 12 18.69 21.22 3.74
C MET A 12 17.31 21.20 3.08
N LYS A 13 17.06 22.05 2.07
CA LYS A 13 15.79 22.04 1.33
C LYS A 13 15.59 20.77 0.50
N THR A 14 16.66 20.23 -0.07
CA THR A 14 16.60 18.99 -0.87
C THR A 14 16.29 17.79 0.04
N SER A 15 16.92 17.71 1.20
CA SER A 15 16.67 16.63 2.18
C SER A 15 15.23 16.67 2.71
N ALA A 16 14.72 17.83 3.10
CA ALA A 16 13.34 17.98 3.58
C ALA A 16 12.30 17.59 2.53
N ASN A 17 12.52 17.94 1.27
CA ASN A 17 11.65 17.56 0.16
C ASN A 17 11.70 16.05 -0.13
N LEU A 18 12.85 15.42 0.05
CA LEU A 18 13.01 13.98 -0.17
C LEU A 18 12.27 13.18 0.92
N HIS A 19 12.42 13.57 2.17
CA HIS A 19 11.67 12.96 3.28
C HIS A 19 10.16 13.09 3.10
N PHE A 20 9.68 14.28 2.73
CA PHE A 20 8.25 14.50 2.47
C PHE A 20 7.74 13.61 1.33
N LYS A 21 8.47 13.50 0.22
CA LYS A 21 8.11 12.61 -0.89
C LYS A 21 8.07 11.14 -0.47
N THR A 22 9.03 10.70 0.35
CA THR A 22 9.08 9.33 0.87
C THR A 22 7.87 9.02 1.74
N TYR A 23 7.51 9.90 2.68
CA TYR A 23 6.33 9.72 3.52
C TYR A 23 5.03 9.71 2.71
N LEU A 24 4.91 10.59 1.71
CA LEU A 24 3.76 10.65 0.84
C LEU A 24 3.59 9.36 0.03
N LEU A 25 4.68 8.82 -0.51
CA LEU A 25 4.66 7.56 -1.25
C LEU A 25 4.36 6.36 -0.36
N ILE A 26 4.91 6.32 0.86
CA ILE A 26 4.56 5.28 1.85
C ILE A 26 3.09 5.36 2.20
N CYS A 27 2.55 6.56 2.40
CA CYS A 27 1.12 6.76 2.67
C CYS A 27 0.26 6.25 1.50
N LEU A 28 0.66 6.57 0.25
CA LEU A 28 0.02 6.03 -0.95
C LEU A 28 0.04 4.50 -0.97
N MET A 29 1.18 3.89 -0.66
CA MET A 29 1.30 2.43 -0.61
C MET A 29 0.37 1.80 0.43
N VAL A 30 0.36 2.37 1.65
CA VAL A 30 -0.45 1.86 2.76
C VAL A 30 -1.95 1.97 2.48
N ILE A 31 -2.37 2.95 1.66
CA ILE A 31 -3.77 3.16 1.30
C ILE A 31 -4.15 2.35 0.05
N PHE A 32 -3.41 2.51 -1.06
CA PHE A 32 -3.79 1.94 -2.35
C PHE A 32 -3.59 0.42 -2.45
N GLY A 33 -2.63 -0.15 -1.72
CA GLY A 33 -2.47 -1.61 -1.64
C GLY A 33 -3.70 -2.30 -1.05
N PRO A 34 -4.12 -1.96 0.18
CA PRO A 34 -5.33 -2.48 0.80
C PRO A 34 -6.61 -2.21 0.02
N LEU A 35 -6.77 -0.99 -0.53
CA LEU A 35 -7.93 -0.64 -1.35
C LEU A 35 -8.01 -1.52 -2.59
N GLY A 36 -6.89 -1.75 -3.28
CA GLY A 36 -6.85 -2.63 -4.45
C GLY A 36 -7.27 -4.04 -4.11
N ASN A 37 -6.75 -4.61 -3.01
CA ASN A 37 -7.12 -5.93 -2.54
C ASN A 37 -8.62 -6.03 -2.18
N VAL A 38 -9.18 -5.00 -1.53
CA VAL A 38 -10.60 -4.95 -1.14
C VAL A 38 -11.49 -4.86 -2.37
N PHE A 39 -11.17 -4.00 -3.34
CA PHE A 39 -11.95 -3.90 -4.59
C PHE A 39 -11.88 -5.18 -5.40
N LEU A 40 -10.71 -5.82 -5.47
CA LEU A 40 -10.57 -7.12 -6.13
C LEU A 40 -11.40 -8.20 -5.43
N GLY A 41 -11.30 -8.27 -4.10
CA GLY A 41 -12.08 -9.20 -3.28
C GLY A 41 -13.59 -8.97 -3.41
N LYS A 42 -14.03 -7.70 -3.42
CA LYS A 42 -15.43 -7.35 -3.62
C LYS A 42 -15.92 -7.75 -5.02
N GLY A 43 -15.15 -7.40 -6.07
CA GLY A 43 -15.50 -7.79 -7.43
C GLY A 43 -15.59 -9.30 -7.62
N MET A 44 -14.68 -10.07 -7.01
CA MET A 44 -14.73 -11.53 -7.04
C MET A 44 -15.92 -12.10 -6.26
N LYS A 45 -16.30 -11.49 -5.14
CA LYS A 45 -17.50 -11.90 -4.40
C LYS A 45 -18.79 -11.61 -5.16
N GLU A 46 -18.87 -10.47 -5.84
CA GLU A 46 -20.01 -10.12 -6.70
C GLU A 46 -20.15 -11.11 -7.87
N LEU A 47 -19.05 -11.54 -8.45
CA LEU A 47 -19.00 -12.59 -9.48
C LEU A 47 -19.47 -13.96 -8.95
N GLY A 48 -19.01 -14.36 -7.76
CA GLY A 48 -19.40 -15.62 -7.15
C GLY A 48 -20.86 -15.66 -6.67
N ALA A 49 -21.41 -14.49 -6.34
CA ALA A 49 -22.82 -14.35 -5.92
C ALA A 49 -23.79 -14.28 -7.10
N SER A 50 -23.38 -13.73 -8.24
CA SER A 50 -24.11 -13.87 -9.48
C SER A 50 -23.89 -15.31 -9.95
N ASN A 51 -24.88 -16.20 -9.67
CA ASN A 51 -24.92 -17.57 -10.19
C ASN A 51 -24.70 -17.50 -11.72
N ALA A 52 -23.43 -17.41 -12.13
CA ALA A 52 -23.06 -17.48 -13.53
C ALA A 52 -23.58 -18.83 -14.02
N GLU A 53 -24.59 -18.78 -14.89
CA GLU A 53 -25.22 -19.95 -15.51
C GLU A 53 -24.11 -20.94 -15.87
N PRO A 54 -24.18 -22.20 -15.39
CA PRO A 54 -23.15 -23.20 -15.67
C PRO A 54 -22.95 -23.42 -17.18
N ALA A 55 -23.85 -22.89 -18.00
CA ALA A 55 -23.81 -22.98 -19.45
C ALA A 55 -22.71 -22.15 -20.13
N LEU A 56 -22.22 -21.07 -19.54
CA LEU A 56 -21.20 -20.19 -20.13
C LEU A 56 -19.76 -20.51 -19.72
N GLY A 57 -19.56 -21.41 -18.77
CA GLY A 57 -18.26 -21.91 -18.35
C GLY A 57 -17.22 -20.83 -18.08
N VAL A 58 -15.94 -21.15 -18.33
CA VAL A 58 -14.77 -20.27 -18.10
C VAL A 58 -14.83 -19.00 -18.94
N ILE A 59 -15.39 -19.06 -20.15
CA ILE A 59 -15.45 -17.90 -21.06
C ILE A 59 -16.38 -16.82 -20.51
N GLY A 60 -17.55 -17.19 -19.99
CA GLY A 60 -18.48 -16.25 -19.38
C GLY A 60 -17.89 -15.58 -18.13
N PHE A 61 -17.18 -16.38 -17.32
CA PHE A 61 -16.47 -15.86 -16.16
C PHE A 61 -15.41 -14.80 -16.55
N VAL A 62 -14.57 -15.11 -17.55
CA VAL A 62 -13.53 -14.19 -18.03
C VAL A 62 -14.13 -12.91 -18.61
N LEU A 63 -15.18 -13.02 -19.40
CA LEU A 63 -15.89 -11.84 -19.95
C LEU A 63 -16.46 -10.96 -18.84
N HIS A 64 -17.04 -11.55 -17.80
CA HIS A 64 -17.57 -10.80 -16.68
C HIS A 64 -16.47 -10.13 -15.86
N VAL A 65 -15.32 -10.78 -15.64
CA VAL A 65 -14.14 -10.18 -15.02
C VAL A 65 -13.68 -8.94 -15.81
N ILE A 66 -13.60 -9.04 -17.12
CA ILE A 66 -13.13 -7.95 -17.98
C ILE A 66 -14.12 -6.76 -18.01
N THR A 67 -15.41 -7.02 -17.88
CA THR A 67 -16.44 -5.98 -17.89
C THR A 67 -16.71 -5.36 -16.51
N SER A 68 -16.20 -5.96 -15.43
CA SER A 68 -16.42 -5.47 -14.06
C SER A 68 -15.59 -4.24 -13.74
N GLY A 69 -16.24 -3.08 -13.58
CA GLY A 69 -15.59 -1.83 -13.18
C GLY A 69 -14.93 -1.91 -11.81
N THR A 70 -15.48 -2.68 -10.87
CA THR A 70 -14.93 -2.88 -9.51
C THR A 70 -13.56 -3.57 -9.58
N ILE A 71 -13.41 -4.56 -10.47
CA ILE A 71 -12.14 -5.26 -10.68
C ILE A 71 -11.10 -4.31 -11.30
N TRP A 72 -11.51 -3.49 -12.28
CA TRP A 72 -10.60 -2.51 -12.89
C TRP A 72 -10.12 -1.45 -11.90
N LEU A 73 -10.99 -0.99 -10.99
CA LEU A 73 -10.60 -0.11 -9.89
C LEU A 73 -9.58 -0.79 -8.95
N GLY A 74 -9.78 -2.07 -8.66
CA GLY A 74 -8.84 -2.87 -7.89
C GLY A 74 -7.46 -2.96 -8.56
N ILE A 75 -7.44 -3.30 -9.85
CA ILE A 75 -6.21 -3.41 -10.64
C ILE A 75 -5.49 -2.05 -10.72
N GLY A 76 -6.21 -0.96 -11.02
CA GLY A 76 -5.65 0.38 -11.08
C GLY A 76 -5.04 0.82 -9.74
N SER A 77 -5.69 0.50 -8.63
CA SER A 77 -5.21 0.75 -7.28
C SER A 77 -3.91 -0.03 -6.99
N LEU A 78 -3.86 -1.32 -7.36
CA LEU A 78 -2.65 -2.14 -7.19
C LEU A 78 -1.50 -1.67 -8.09
N LEU A 79 -1.79 -1.22 -9.30
CA LEU A 79 -0.76 -0.61 -10.18
C LEU A 79 -0.20 0.67 -9.56
N THR A 80 -1.05 1.53 -8.99
CA THR A 80 -0.61 2.74 -8.28
C THR A 80 0.27 2.39 -7.08
N PHE A 81 -0.15 1.40 -6.28
CA PHE A 81 0.67 0.85 -5.20
C PHE A 81 2.03 0.37 -5.72
N PHE A 82 2.05 -0.43 -6.78
CA PHE A 82 3.28 -0.98 -7.35
C PHE A 82 4.25 0.11 -7.82
N VAL A 83 3.75 1.12 -8.55
CA VAL A 83 4.55 2.26 -9.00
C VAL A 83 5.12 3.04 -7.80
N ALA A 84 4.29 3.33 -6.80
CA ALA A 84 4.74 4.01 -5.58
C ALA A 84 5.82 3.19 -4.85
N TYR A 85 5.65 1.87 -4.76
CA TYR A 85 6.61 0.94 -4.17
C TYR A 85 7.95 0.97 -4.90
N MET A 86 7.95 0.86 -6.23
CA MET A 86 9.17 0.93 -7.04
C MET A 86 9.88 2.29 -6.88
N LEU A 87 9.11 3.38 -6.86
CA LEU A 87 9.66 4.71 -6.66
C LEU A 87 10.33 4.86 -5.29
N VAL A 88 9.68 4.40 -4.21
CA VAL A 88 10.28 4.48 -2.87
C VAL A 88 11.57 3.68 -2.79
N LEU A 89 11.59 2.45 -3.35
CA LEU A 89 12.77 1.61 -3.33
C LEU A 89 13.95 2.18 -4.12
N SER A 90 13.71 3.14 -5.02
CA SER A 90 14.79 3.73 -5.80
C SER A 90 15.72 4.63 -4.97
N TRP A 91 15.27 5.13 -3.80
CA TRP A 91 16.08 6.00 -2.92
C TRP A 91 15.97 5.70 -1.42
N ALA A 92 15.00 4.91 -0.98
CA ALA A 92 14.84 4.55 0.43
C ALA A 92 15.34 3.13 0.70
N ASP A 93 15.90 2.92 1.89
CA ASP A 93 16.37 1.60 2.28
C ASP A 93 15.22 0.60 2.42
N TYR A 94 15.37 -0.55 1.79
CA TYR A 94 14.41 -1.65 1.83
C TYR A 94 14.06 -2.07 3.27
N SER A 95 15.05 -2.07 4.17
CA SER A 95 14.89 -2.42 5.58
C SER A 95 13.95 -1.49 6.35
N TYR A 96 13.76 -0.25 5.88
CA TYR A 96 12.79 0.70 6.42
C TYR A 96 11.43 0.60 5.75
N VAL A 97 11.42 0.49 4.41
CA VAL A 97 10.18 0.48 3.61
C VAL A 97 9.34 -0.77 3.90
N GLN A 98 9.96 -1.91 4.08
CA GLN A 98 9.28 -3.18 4.29
C GLN A 98 8.49 -3.24 5.61
N PRO A 99 9.06 -2.90 6.78
CA PRO A 99 8.29 -2.80 8.01
C PRO A 99 7.20 -1.70 7.95
N ALA A 100 7.50 -0.55 7.33
CA ALA A 100 6.52 0.53 7.18
C ALA A 100 5.31 0.08 6.35
N SER A 101 5.54 -0.70 5.27
CA SER A 101 4.46 -1.27 4.46
C SER A 101 3.60 -2.29 5.21
N ALA A 102 4.12 -2.87 6.29
CA ALA A 102 3.36 -3.81 7.12
C ALA A 102 2.14 -3.15 7.80
N ALA A 103 2.13 -1.82 7.95
CA ALA A 103 0.95 -1.07 8.39
C ALA A 103 -0.27 -1.30 7.45
N ALA A 104 -0.03 -1.62 6.19
CA ALA A 104 -1.07 -1.96 5.23
C ALA A 104 -1.90 -3.19 5.66
N TYR A 105 -1.32 -4.15 6.40
CA TYR A 105 -2.07 -5.30 6.92
C TYR A 105 -3.15 -4.89 7.94
N GLY A 106 -2.87 -3.87 8.77
CA GLY A 106 -3.87 -3.28 9.65
C GLY A 106 -5.02 -2.66 8.85
N MET A 107 -4.70 -1.94 7.79
CA MET A 107 -5.69 -1.32 6.91
C MET A 107 -6.53 -2.38 6.17
N VAL A 108 -5.91 -3.48 5.71
CA VAL A 108 -6.64 -4.62 5.09
C VAL A 108 -7.66 -5.21 6.07
N ALA A 109 -7.28 -5.42 7.33
CA ALA A 109 -8.19 -5.98 8.33
C ALA A 109 -9.36 -5.03 8.62
N LEU A 110 -9.11 -3.73 8.72
CA LEU A 110 -10.14 -2.71 8.90
C LEU A 110 -11.10 -2.65 7.71
N LEU A 111 -10.56 -2.55 6.49
CA LEU A 111 -11.37 -2.48 5.28
C LEU A 111 -12.14 -3.80 5.04
N GLY A 112 -11.54 -4.95 5.32
CA GLY A 112 -12.20 -6.25 5.25
C GLY A 112 -13.41 -6.31 6.17
N HIS A 113 -13.27 -5.81 7.39
CA HIS A 113 -14.37 -5.74 8.35
C HIS A 113 -15.46 -4.76 7.92
N PHE A 114 -15.10 -3.51 7.56
CA PHE A 114 -16.08 -2.45 7.28
C PHE A 114 -16.69 -2.53 5.88
N VAL A 115 -15.89 -2.85 4.86
CA VAL A 115 -16.32 -2.82 3.45
C VAL A 115 -16.85 -4.18 3.00
N LEU A 116 -16.14 -5.26 3.32
CA LEU A 116 -16.56 -6.61 2.94
C LEU A 116 -17.49 -7.26 3.97
N ARG A 117 -17.70 -6.61 5.12
CA ARG A 117 -18.48 -7.12 6.27
C ARG A 117 -18.03 -8.51 6.70
N GLU A 118 -16.72 -8.77 6.64
CA GLU A 118 -16.15 -10.02 7.10
C GLU A 118 -16.08 -10.07 8.62
N VAL A 119 -16.37 -11.23 9.18
CA VAL A 119 -16.19 -11.47 10.61
C VAL A 119 -14.70 -11.70 10.87
N VAL A 120 -14.03 -10.67 11.40
CA VAL A 120 -12.62 -10.77 11.78
C VAL A 120 -12.52 -11.40 13.16
N THR A 121 -11.86 -12.56 13.24
CA THR A 121 -11.68 -13.29 14.50
C THR A 121 -10.82 -12.50 15.50
N PRO A 122 -11.01 -12.69 16.82
CA PRO A 122 -10.20 -12.02 17.84
C PRO A 122 -8.69 -12.26 17.66
N VAL A 123 -8.30 -13.45 17.19
CA VAL A 123 -6.91 -13.81 16.91
C VAL A 123 -6.32 -12.92 15.79
N ARG A 124 -7.10 -12.61 14.74
CA ARG A 124 -6.70 -11.68 13.70
C ARG A 124 -6.49 -10.26 14.24
N TRP A 125 -7.38 -9.80 15.12
CA TRP A 125 -7.22 -8.49 15.78
C TRP A 125 -5.94 -8.43 16.63
N MET A 126 -5.62 -9.48 17.37
CA MET A 126 -4.36 -9.57 18.13
C MET A 126 -3.15 -9.50 17.20
N GLY A 127 -3.18 -10.20 16.05
CA GLY A 127 -2.13 -10.12 15.02
C GLY A 127 -1.96 -8.71 14.47
N VAL A 128 -3.05 -8.00 14.18
CA VAL A 128 -3.03 -6.61 13.70
C VAL A 128 -2.39 -5.68 14.73
N ILE A 129 -2.76 -5.80 16.01
CA ILE A 129 -2.17 -5.01 17.09
C ILE A 129 -0.66 -5.26 17.19
N LEU A 130 -0.24 -6.52 17.13
CA LEU A 130 1.18 -6.89 17.17
C LEU A 130 1.97 -6.28 15.99
N ILE A 131 1.40 -6.32 14.78
CA ILE A 131 2.00 -5.70 13.60
C ILE A 131 2.11 -4.18 13.80
N CYS A 132 1.05 -3.51 14.27
CA CYS A 132 1.07 -2.08 14.54
C CYS A 132 2.15 -1.70 15.57
N CYS A 133 2.29 -2.47 16.65
CA CYS A 133 3.36 -2.29 17.62
C CYS A 133 4.75 -2.44 16.99
N GLY A 134 4.96 -3.46 16.17
CA GLY A 134 6.21 -3.66 15.43
C GLY A 134 6.55 -2.49 14.50
N VAL A 135 5.57 -1.99 13.75
CA VAL A 135 5.73 -0.82 12.86
C VAL A 135 6.09 0.44 13.65
N LEU A 136 5.47 0.67 14.81
CA LEU A 136 5.79 1.80 15.68
C LEU A 136 7.24 1.74 16.21
N VAL A 137 7.71 0.56 16.59
CA VAL A 137 9.10 0.37 17.04
C VAL A 137 10.08 0.68 15.90
N VAL A 138 9.82 0.20 14.69
CA VAL A 138 10.67 0.49 13.52
C VAL A 138 10.57 1.95 13.10
N GLY A 139 9.37 2.55 13.17
CA GLY A 139 9.14 3.96 12.83
C GLY A 139 9.89 4.93 13.74
N HIS A 140 10.29 4.53 14.95
CA HIS A 140 11.15 5.31 15.85
C HIS A 140 12.63 5.29 15.43
N THR A 141 13.04 4.37 14.55
CA THR A 141 14.39 4.35 13.99
C THR A 141 14.47 5.24 12.75
N SER A 142 15.43 6.17 12.73
CA SER A 142 15.62 7.05 11.57
C SER A 142 16.04 6.25 10.34
N PRO A 143 15.43 6.48 9.17
CA PRO A 143 15.88 5.86 7.94
C PRO A 143 17.31 6.29 7.64
N ARG A 144 18.22 5.32 7.50
CA ARG A 144 19.56 5.59 7.00
C ARG A 144 19.45 5.67 5.48
N THR A 145 19.55 6.86 4.94
CA THR A 145 19.81 7.05 3.51
C THR A 145 21.28 6.77 3.28
N THR A 146 21.59 5.66 2.65
CA THR A 146 22.96 5.37 2.23
C THR A 146 23.25 6.26 1.04
N ASP A 147 23.96 7.37 1.27
CA ASP A 147 24.66 8.08 0.20
C ASP A 147 25.66 7.09 -0.38
N ARG A 148 25.34 6.54 -1.53
CA ARG A 148 26.32 5.85 -2.36
C ARG A 148 27.16 6.94 -3.02
N GLY A 149 28.30 7.25 -2.37
CA GLY A 149 29.37 8.00 -2.96
C GLY A 149 29.99 7.27 -4.16
#